data_01f62c276d72dc192416eef0b2606b63
#
_entry.id   01f62c276d72dc192416eef0b2606b63
#
_cell.length_a   1.000
_cell.length_b   1.000
_cell.length_c   1.000
_cell.angle_alpha   90.00
_cell.angle_beta   90.00
_cell.angle_gamma   90.00
#
_symmetry.space_group_name_H-M   'P 1'
#
loop_
_entity.id
_entity.type
_entity.pdbx_description
1 polymer ?
#
loop_
_entity_poly.entity_id
_entity_poly.type
_entity_poly.pdbx_seq_one_letter_code
_entity_poly.pdbx_strand_id
1 'polypeptide(L)'
;MMKLKTIDDFYDFLKTQTETTDNSIYRGVRNSTFNLTPSIGRLKDKNGQNLTVKEEKRLFDVFKHRAYPFIRDYKDDDLELLSIGQHHGLPTSLLDWSKNPLIATYFAVEEVFTKDDQKLSDYSCVYIFKPTGLVTLSETYDPFLIKNVRRYVPKHWDQRIIAQGGLFTIHNSPYEPWEPADLKKIQIHKSLRNQIKTTLNRFGIHPGTVYPDLDGIAKHIKWLRSNEH
;
A
#
# COMPACT_ATOMS: atom_id res chain seq x y z
N MET A 1 -1.27 13.58 16.69
CA MET A 1 -1.96 12.98 15.53
C MET A 1 -2.77 14.07 14.83
N MET A 2 -2.47 14.35 13.56
CA MET A 2 -3.14 15.41 12.77
C MET A 2 -4.47 14.86 12.19
N LYS A 3 -5.53 15.69 12.22
CA LYS A 3 -6.84 15.36 11.64
C LYS A 3 -7.21 16.40 10.58
N LEU A 4 -7.44 15.95 9.36
CA LEU A 4 -7.89 16.80 8.26
C LEU A 4 -9.42 16.85 8.26
N LYS A 5 -9.98 18.03 8.42
CA LYS A 5 -11.43 18.29 8.42
C LYS A 5 -11.83 19.26 7.33
N THR A 6 -10.90 20.06 6.83
CA THR A 6 -11.06 21.03 5.76
C THR A 6 -10.08 20.77 4.63
N ILE A 7 -10.33 21.36 3.46
CA ILE A 7 -9.40 21.26 2.33
C ILE A 7 -8.10 22.02 2.61
N ASP A 8 -8.15 23.07 3.42
CA ASP A 8 -6.97 23.84 3.82
C ASP A 8 -6.05 22.98 4.70
N ASP A 9 -6.60 22.20 5.62
CA ASP A 9 -5.82 21.20 6.38
C ASP A 9 -5.06 20.23 5.45
N PHE A 10 -5.69 19.86 4.31
CA PHE A 10 -5.06 18.98 3.33
C PHE A 10 -3.92 19.69 2.59
N TYR A 11 -4.09 20.94 2.20
CA TYR A 11 -3.00 21.73 1.59
C TYR A 11 -1.86 21.97 2.56
N ASP A 12 -2.13 22.28 3.82
CA ASP A 12 -1.12 22.41 4.86
C ASP A 12 -0.37 21.10 5.09
N PHE A 13 -1.08 19.97 5.09
CA PHE A 13 -0.44 18.65 5.12
C PHE A 13 0.52 18.48 3.94
N LEU A 14 0.10 18.76 2.71
CA LEU A 14 0.97 18.64 1.54
C LEU A 14 2.16 19.57 1.62
N LYS A 15 1.98 20.82 2.05
CA LYS A 15 3.06 21.77 2.25
C LYS A 15 4.12 21.23 3.19
N THR A 16 3.72 20.66 4.33
CA THR A 16 4.69 20.07 5.28
C THR A 16 5.47 18.90 4.69
N GLN A 17 4.91 18.17 3.70
CA GLN A 17 5.65 17.09 3.03
C GLN A 17 6.65 17.61 1.99
N THR A 18 6.45 18.81 1.42
CA THR A 18 7.42 19.43 0.49
C THR A 18 8.58 20.11 1.20
N GLU A 19 8.40 20.50 2.44
CA GLU A 19 9.43 21.13 3.27
C GLU A 19 10.40 20.11 3.88
N THR A 20 10.07 18.82 3.85
CA THR A 20 10.94 17.77 4.35
C THR A 20 11.77 17.18 3.22
N THR A 21 13.09 17.16 3.37
CA THR A 21 14.04 16.51 2.44
C THR A 21 14.25 15.03 2.78
N ASP A 22 13.44 14.48 3.66
CA ASP A 22 13.59 13.11 4.13
C ASP A 22 12.99 12.09 3.15
N ASN A 23 13.51 10.86 3.22
CA ASN A 23 13.03 9.72 2.42
C ASN A 23 11.77 9.09 3.03
N SER A 24 10.80 9.89 3.50
CA SER A 24 9.54 9.39 4.03
C SER A 24 8.79 8.56 3.00
N ILE A 25 8.13 7.53 3.50
CA ILE A 25 7.23 6.67 2.72
C ILE A 25 5.83 6.74 3.29
N TYR A 26 4.83 6.56 2.42
CA TYR A 26 3.43 6.83 2.71
C TYR A 26 2.57 5.63 2.38
N ARG A 27 1.56 5.35 3.21
CA ARG A 27 0.57 4.31 2.95
C ARG A 27 -0.82 4.79 3.29
N GLY A 28 -1.73 4.81 2.30
CA GLY A 28 -3.14 5.13 2.50
C GLY A 28 -3.95 3.90 2.89
N VAL A 29 -4.85 4.06 3.85
CA VAL A 29 -5.84 3.04 4.22
C VAL A 29 -7.23 3.65 4.35
N ARG A 30 -8.25 2.92 3.89
CA ARG A 30 -9.64 3.37 3.84
C ARG A 30 -10.21 3.68 5.23
N ASN A 31 -9.80 2.96 6.25
CA ASN A 31 -10.26 3.16 7.62
C ASN A 31 -9.08 3.31 8.59
N SER A 32 -9.15 4.30 9.49
CA SER A 32 -8.08 4.63 10.42
C SER A 32 -7.83 3.58 11.51
N THR A 33 -8.72 2.61 11.64
CA THR A 33 -8.55 1.45 12.53
C THR A 33 -7.74 0.31 11.89
N PHE A 34 -7.49 0.37 10.58
CA PHE A 34 -6.71 -0.64 9.89
C PHE A 34 -5.23 -0.50 10.25
N ASN A 35 -4.69 -1.55 10.83
CA ASN A 35 -3.29 -1.63 11.25
C ASN A 35 -2.35 -1.93 10.08
N LEU A 36 -1.05 -1.70 10.30
CA LEU A 36 0.01 -2.09 9.38
C LEU A 36 0.30 -3.60 9.52
N THR A 37 -0.65 -4.41 9.08
CA THR A 37 -0.57 -5.88 9.06
C THR A 37 -0.56 -6.36 7.63
N PRO A 38 0.47 -7.07 7.15
CA PRO A 38 0.53 -7.68 5.82
C PRO A 38 -0.66 -8.56 5.49
N SER A 39 -0.91 -8.82 4.21
CA SER A 39 -2.07 -9.59 3.76
C SER A 39 -2.10 -11.01 4.32
N ILE A 40 -0.95 -11.70 4.37
CA ILE A 40 -0.83 -13.05 4.95
C ILE A 40 -1.20 -13.07 6.43
N GLY A 41 -0.81 -12.03 7.19
CA GLY A 41 -1.10 -11.92 8.63
C GLY A 41 -2.57 -11.68 8.97
N ARG A 42 -3.39 -11.28 7.98
CA ARG A 42 -4.84 -11.13 8.13
C ARG A 42 -5.63 -12.41 7.81
N LEU A 43 -4.94 -13.42 7.27
CA LEU A 43 -5.56 -14.70 6.95
C LEU A 43 -5.51 -15.64 8.15
N LYS A 44 -6.52 -16.47 8.23
CA LYS A 44 -6.62 -17.56 9.20
C LYS A 44 -6.72 -18.89 8.46
N ASP A 45 -6.16 -19.91 9.06
CA ASP A 45 -6.37 -21.28 8.62
C ASP A 45 -7.80 -21.77 8.93
N LYS A 46 -8.12 -22.99 8.55
CA LYS A 46 -9.41 -23.63 8.84
C LYS A 46 -9.74 -23.78 10.33
N ASN A 47 -8.74 -23.67 11.21
CA ASN A 47 -8.87 -23.73 12.67
C ASN A 47 -8.90 -22.33 13.31
N GLY A 48 -8.88 -21.25 12.51
CA GLY A 48 -8.88 -19.86 12.98
C GLY A 48 -7.50 -19.37 13.46
N GLN A 49 -6.42 -20.11 13.20
CA GLN A 49 -5.06 -19.73 13.58
C GLN A 49 -4.39 -18.88 12.50
N ASN A 50 -3.45 -18.03 12.90
CA ASN A 50 -2.64 -17.24 11.98
C ASN A 50 -1.78 -18.15 11.10
N LEU A 51 -1.65 -17.80 9.82
CA LEU A 51 -0.70 -18.47 8.94
C LEU A 51 0.73 -18.12 9.34
N THR A 52 1.62 -19.11 9.27
CA THR A 52 3.05 -18.95 9.61
C THR A 52 3.87 -18.55 8.38
N VAL A 53 5.09 -18.03 8.56
CA VAL A 53 6.06 -17.79 7.48
C VAL A 53 6.34 -19.07 6.67
N LYS A 54 6.29 -20.24 7.31
CA LYS A 54 6.45 -21.53 6.62
C LYS A 54 5.30 -21.81 5.65
N GLU A 55 4.09 -21.41 6.01
CA GLU A 55 2.92 -21.54 5.12
C GLU A 55 2.94 -20.52 4.02
N GLU A 56 3.37 -19.29 4.28
CA GLU A 56 3.63 -18.29 3.24
C GLU A 56 4.61 -18.83 2.20
N LYS A 57 5.75 -19.41 2.67
CA LYS A 57 6.73 -20.02 1.77
C LYS A 57 6.11 -21.14 0.92
N ARG A 58 5.27 -21.99 1.49
CA ARG A 58 4.56 -23.01 0.71
C ARG A 58 3.63 -22.43 -0.37
N LEU A 59 2.87 -21.39 -0.04
CA LEU A 59 2.02 -20.68 -1.01
C LEU A 59 2.87 -20.06 -2.11
N PHE A 60 3.99 -19.45 -1.76
CA PHE A 60 4.93 -18.87 -2.70
C PHE A 60 5.57 -19.93 -3.62
N ASP A 61 6.01 -21.07 -3.07
CA ASP A 61 6.59 -22.17 -3.86
C ASP A 61 5.58 -22.72 -4.88
N VAL A 62 4.30 -22.86 -4.49
CA VAL A 62 3.22 -23.25 -5.39
C VAL A 62 2.98 -22.18 -6.46
N PHE A 63 2.97 -20.91 -6.08
CA PHE A 63 2.85 -19.79 -7.02
C PHE A 63 4.01 -19.80 -8.02
N LYS A 64 5.25 -19.86 -7.55
CA LYS A 64 6.47 -19.89 -8.37
C LYS A 64 6.40 -21.03 -9.41
N HIS A 65 6.00 -22.21 -8.97
CA HIS A 65 5.87 -23.38 -9.85
C HIS A 65 4.81 -23.18 -10.95
N ARG A 66 3.61 -22.73 -10.56
CA ARG A 66 2.49 -22.55 -11.50
C ARG A 66 2.63 -21.33 -12.41
N ALA A 67 3.23 -20.26 -11.90
CA ALA A 67 3.45 -19.03 -12.65
C ALA A 67 4.66 -19.11 -13.61
N TYR A 68 5.48 -20.16 -13.54
CA TYR A 68 6.71 -20.30 -14.31
C TYR A 68 6.61 -19.94 -15.80
N PRO A 69 5.53 -20.31 -16.54
CA PRO A 69 5.40 -19.91 -17.95
C PRO A 69 5.29 -18.40 -18.18
N PHE A 70 4.87 -17.63 -17.15
CA PHE A 70 4.58 -16.21 -17.22
C PHE A 70 5.71 -15.33 -16.64
N ILE A 71 6.64 -15.92 -15.87
CA ILE A 71 7.64 -15.19 -15.07
C ILE A 71 9.08 -15.60 -15.39
N ARG A 72 9.37 -16.04 -16.62
CA ARG A 72 10.67 -16.60 -17.01
C ARG A 72 11.87 -15.70 -16.72
N ASP A 73 11.69 -14.37 -16.84
CA ASP A 73 12.74 -13.38 -16.65
C ASP A 73 13.05 -13.08 -15.17
N TYR A 74 12.21 -13.55 -14.24
CA TYR A 74 12.31 -13.28 -12.79
C TYR A 74 12.53 -14.53 -11.94
N LYS A 75 12.73 -15.69 -12.55
CA LYS A 75 12.74 -17.00 -11.89
C LYS A 75 13.77 -17.18 -10.76
N ASP A 76 14.84 -16.41 -10.78
CA ASP A 76 15.95 -16.54 -9.84
C ASP A 76 15.98 -15.42 -8.76
N ASP A 77 14.94 -14.60 -8.71
CA ASP A 77 14.79 -13.50 -7.75
C ASP A 77 13.50 -13.69 -6.93
N ASP A 78 13.62 -14.32 -5.77
CA ASP A 78 12.47 -14.64 -4.92
C ASP A 78 11.81 -13.40 -4.31
N LEU A 79 12.54 -12.30 -4.08
CA LEU A 79 11.96 -11.03 -3.63
C LEU A 79 11.09 -10.40 -4.72
N GLU A 80 11.61 -10.39 -5.95
CA GLU A 80 10.87 -9.89 -7.12
C GLU A 80 9.62 -10.73 -7.37
N LEU A 81 9.77 -12.07 -7.35
CA LEU A 81 8.64 -12.99 -7.52
C LEU A 81 7.59 -12.86 -6.43
N LEU A 82 7.99 -12.60 -5.18
CA LEU A 82 7.07 -12.36 -4.08
C LEU A 82 6.27 -11.06 -4.31
N SER A 83 6.94 -10.01 -4.82
CA SER A 83 6.28 -8.75 -5.15
C SER A 83 5.31 -8.89 -6.34
N ILE A 84 5.69 -9.67 -7.35
CA ILE A 84 4.81 -10.04 -8.48
C ILE A 84 3.61 -10.83 -7.96
N GLY A 85 3.83 -11.83 -7.11
CA GLY A 85 2.77 -12.61 -6.50
C GLY A 85 1.77 -11.73 -5.74
N GLN A 86 2.26 -10.79 -4.92
CA GLN A 86 1.40 -9.84 -4.21
C GLN A 86 0.58 -8.97 -5.16
N HIS A 87 1.20 -8.47 -6.24
CA HIS A 87 0.52 -7.68 -7.25
C HIS A 87 -0.68 -8.43 -7.86
N HIS A 88 -0.55 -9.74 -8.03
CA HIS A 88 -1.60 -10.62 -8.52
C HIS A 88 -2.47 -11.25 -7.42
N GLY A 89 -2.39 -10.76 -6.18
CA GLY A 89 -3.27 -11.14 -5.08
C GLY A 89 -2.79 -12.31 -4.23
N LEU A 90 -1.56 -12.80 -4.42
CA LEU A 90 -0.97 -13.75 -3.47
C LEU A 90 -0.84 -13.07 -2.10
N PRO A 91 -1.34 -13.66 -1.03
CA PRO A 91 -1.12 -13.12 0.31
C PRO A 91 0.36 -13.28 0.70
N THR A 92 0.96 -12.17 1.13
CA THR A 92 2.40 -12.09 1.44
C THR A 92 2.66 -11.32 2.72
N SER A 93 3.90 -11.42 3.22
CA SER A 93 4.46 -10.62 4.32
C SER A 93 4.89 -9.20 3.89
N LEU A 94 4.59 -8.79 2.67
CA LEU A 94 4.88 -7.44 2.18
C LEU A 94 3.77 -6.46 2.55
N LEU A 95 4.17 -5.21 2.88
CA LEU A 95 3.30 -4.04 2.91
C LEU A 95 3.73 -3.05 1.84
N ASP A 96 2.75 -2.60 1.05
CA ASP A 96 2.97 -1.58 0.02
C ASP A 96 3.11 -0.20 0.64
N TRP A 97 4.02 0.58 0.09
CA TRP A 97 4.22 1.99 0.37
C TRP A 97 4.41 2.77 -0.92
N SER A 98 4.16 4.05 -0.87
CA SER A 98 4.48 4.99 -1.95
C SER A 98 5.50 6.02 -1.47
N LYS A 99 6.37 6.48 -2.36
CA LYS A 99 7.21 7.67 -2.12
C LYS A 99 6.42 8.96 -2.30
N ASN A 100 5.21 8.88 -2.85
CA ASN A 100 4.38 10.04 -3.16
C ASN A 100 3.20 10.15 -2.17
N PRO A 101 3.14 11.24 -1.35
CA PRO A 101 2.04 11.45 -0.41
C PRO A 101 0.67 11.58 -1.09
N LEU A 102 0.60 12.09 -2.32
CA LEU A 102 -0.65 12.21 -3.09
C LEU A 102 -1.19 10.82 -3.47
N ILE A 103 -0.32 9.90 -3.89
CA ILE A 103 -0.71 8.51 -4.19
C ILE A 103 -1.24 7.81 -2.93
N ALA A 104 -0.55 7.95 -1.80
CA ALA A 104 -1.03 7.37 -0.55
C ALA A 104 -2.38 7.99 -0.11
N THR A 105 -2.54 9.31 -0.29
CA THR A 105 -3.82 9.98 -0.02
C THR A 105 -4.92 9.46 -0.95
N TYR A 106 -4.61 9.22 -2.23
CA TYR A 106 -5.54 8.60 -3.17
C TYR A 106 -6.04 7.24 -2.65
N PHE A 107 -5.15 6.34 -2.23
CA PHE A 107 -5.53 5.06 -1.65
C PHE A 107 -6.37 5.18 -0.38
N ALA A 108 -6.15 6.22 0.43
CA ALA A 108 -6.97 6.46 1.61
C ALA A 108 -8.41 6.86 1.26
N VAL A 109 -8.66 7.46 0.08
CA VAL A 109 -9.98 8.01 -0.32
C VAL A 109 -10.59 7.34 -1.56
N GLU A 110 -9.88 6.42 -2.22
CA GLU A 110 -10.28 5.80 -3.49
C GLU A 110 -11.64 5.10 -3.40
N GLU A 111 -11.77 4.21 -2.44
CA GLU A 111 -12.97 3.38 -2.28
C GLU A 111 -14.11 4.14 -1.61
N VAL A 112 -15.34 3.71 -1.85
CA VAL A 112 -16.52 4.22 -1.15
C VAL A 112 -16.39 3.93 0.34
N PHE A 113 -16.66 4.94 1.16
CA PHE A 113 -16.67 4.82 2.61
C PHE A 113 -18.04 4.29 3.06
N THR A 114 -18.10 3.03 3.43
CA THR A 114 -19.34 2.32 3.69
C THR A 114 -19.90 2.62 5.09
N LYS A 115 -21.16 2.20 5.35
CA LYS A 115 -21.74 2.26 6.71
C LYS A 115 -20.97 1.39 7.70
N ASP A 116 -20.38 0.28 7.23
CA ASP A 116 -19.56 -0.57 8.10
C ASP A 116 -18.21 0.06 8.43
N ASP A 117 -17.60 0.80 7.49
CA ASP A 117 -16.44 1.62 7.80
C ASP A 117 -16.75 2.65 8.89
N GLN A 118 -17.94 3.29 8.82
CA GLN A 118 -18.36 4.31 9.81
C GLN A 118 -18.60 3.72 11.21
N LYS A 119 -19.00 2.45 11.32
CA LYS A 119 -19.09 1.78 12.63
C LYS A 119 -17.74 1.63 13.32
N LEU A 120 -16.65 1.54 12.53
CA LEU A 120 -15.30 1.41 13.04
C LEU A 120 -14.66 2.78 13.32
N SER A 121 -14.76 3.71 12.36
CA SER A 121 -14.23 5.07 12.47
C SER A 121 -14.82 5.97 11.39
N ASP A 122 -14.96 7.28 11.68
CA ASP A 122 -15.32 8.31 10.69
C ASP A 122 -14.13 8.79 9.84
N TYR A 123 -12.97 8.14 9.98
CA TYR A 123 -11.73 8.60 9.34
C TYR A 123 -11.10 7.50 8.51
N SER A 124 -10.57 7.88 7.35
CA SER A 124 -9.49 7.17 6.67
C SER A 124 -8.13 7.68 7.18
N CYS A 125 -7.03 7.03 6.78
CA CYS A 125 -5.72 7.37 7.30
C CYS A 125 -4.64 7.32 6.23
N VAL A 126 -3.67 8.23 6.32
CA VAL A 126 -2.37 8.13 5.66
C VAL A 126 -1.32 7.91 6.75
N TYR A 127 -0.64 6.78 6.68
CA TYR A 127 0.55 6.50 7.47
C TYR A 127 1.76 7.14 6.80
N ILE A 128 2.63 7.74 7.61
CA ILE A 128 3.91 8.31 7.20
C ILE A 128 4.99 7.67 8.05
N PHE A 129 6.00 7.13 7.40
CA PHE A 129 7.11 6.50 8.08
C PHE A 129 8.45 6.93 7.47
N LYS A 130 9.43 7.22 8.33
CA LYS A 130 10.81 7.47 7.92
C LYS A 130 11.60 6.17 8.05
N PRO A 131 12.00 5.55 6.95
CA PRO A 131 12.69 4.25 6.99
C PRO A 131 14.16 4.38 7.42
N THR A 132 14.47 5.27 8.36
CA THR A 132 15.81 5.44 8.94
C THR A 132 16.20 4.15 9.67
N GLY A 133 17.34 3.57 9.33
CA GLY A 133 17.81 2.32 9.93
C GLY A 133 17.22 1.04 9.32
N LEU A 134 16.23 1.12 8.43
CA LEU A 134 15.81 -0.06 7.68
C LEU A 134 16.83 -0.41 6.59
N VAL A 135 17.40 -1.60 6.69
CA VAL A 135 18.29 -2.14 5.65
C VAL A 135 17.44 -2.45 4.41
N THR A 136 17.91 -1.99 3.25
CA THR A 136 17.31 -2.38 1.97
C THR A 136 17.83 -3.76 1.59
N LEU A 137 16.92 -4.69 1.27
CA LEU A 137 17.29 -6.01 0.79
C LEU A 137 17.81 -5.95 -0.64
N SER A 138 18.81 -6.78 -0.93
CA SER A 138 19.29 -7.07 -2.26
C SER A 138 18.56 -8.28 -2.85
N GLU A 139 18.67 -8.47 -4.16
CA GLU A 139 18.02 -9.53 -4.93
C GLU A 139 18.35 -10.97 -4.46
N THR A 140 19.49 -11.16 -3.82
CA THR A 140 19.96 -12.48 -3.39
C THR A 140 19.51 -12.90 -2.00
N TYR A 141 18.64 -12.11 -1.36
CA TYR A 141 18.21 -12.40 0.01
C TYR A 141 16.94 -13.26 0.03
N ASP A 142 16.94 -14.34 0.80
CA ASP A 142 15.73 -15.16 1.01
C ASP A 142 14.70 -14.37 1.83
N PRO A 143 13.53 -14.02 1.26
CA PRO A 143 12.51 -13.22 1.94
C PRO A 143 11.93 -13.89 3.19
N PHE A 144 12.04 -15.21 3.32
CA PHE A 144 11.49 -15.98 4.43
C PHE A 144 12.46 -16.17 5.61
N LEU A 145 13.71 -15.68 5.48
CA LEU A 145 14.76 -15.78 6.52
C LEU A 145 15.07 -14.46 7.22
N ILE A 146 14.26 -13.43 7.01
CA ILE A 146 14.47 -12.13 7.66
C ILE A 146 14.16 -12.22 9.15
N LYS A 147 14.99 -11.53 9.95
CA LYS A 147 14.84 -11.47 11.42
C LYS A 147 14.15 -10.20 11.91
N ASN A 148 14.18 -9.15 11.10
CA ASN A 148 13.60 -7.84 11.40
C ASN A 148 12.94 -7.29 10.13
N VAL A 149 12.03 -6.32 10.27
CA VAL A 149 11.44 -5.62 9.14
C VAL A 149 12.53 -5.03 8.26
N ARG A 150 12.41 -5.22 6.95
CA ARG A 150 13.35 -4.72 5.92
C ARG A 150 12.61 -3.92 4.88
N ARG A 151 13.31 -3.00 4.22
CA ARG A 151 12.81 -2.29 3.04
C ARG A 151 13.20 -3.07 1.79
N TYR A 152 12.30 -3.14 0.83
CA TYR A 152 12.57 -3.68 -0.49
C TYR A 152 12.08 -2.69 -1.54
N VAL A 153 12.94 -2.35 -2.50
CA VAL A 153 12.60 -1.52 -3.66
C VAL A 153 12.62 -2.44 -4.88
N PRO A 154 11.46 -2.77 -5.46
CA PRO A 154 11.39 -3.69 -6.58
C PRO A 154 11.98 -3.06 -7.84
N LYS A 155 12.36 -3.89 -8.81
CA LYS A 155 12.61 -3.45 -10.18
C LYS A 155 11.29 -2.90 -10.77
N HIS A 156 11.43 -2.04 -11.76
CA HIS A 156 10.27 -1.46 -12.44
C HIS A 156 9.73 -2.43 -13.52
N TRP A 157 9.29 -3.60 -13.10
CA TRP A 157 8.76 -4.65 -13.98
C TRP A 157 7.30 -4.41 -14.37
N ASP A 158 6.58 -3.55 -13.68
CA ASP A 158 5.19 -3.19 -13.95
C ASP A 158 4.99 -1.68 -13.90
N GLN A 159 4.19 -1.15 -14.83
CA GLN A 159 3.89 0.29 -14.91
C GLN A 159 3.19 0.83 -13.66
N ARG A 160 2.43 0.00 -12.92
CA ARG A 160 1.80 0.37 -11.65
C ARG A 160 2.83 0.71 -10.59
N ILE A 161 3.91 -0.06 -10.47
CA ILE A 161 4.99 0.20 -9.50
C ILE A 161 5.60 1.57 -9.76
N ILE A 162 5.83 1.89 -11.04
CA ILE A 162 6.37 3.19 -11.46
C ILE A 162 5.38 4.30 -11.14
N ALA A 163 4.12 4.16 -11.59
CA ALA A 163 3.06 5.16 -11.41
C ALA A 163 2.77 5.45 -9.94
N GLN A 164 2.85 4.44 -9.10
CA GLN A 164 2.59 4.54 -7.67
C GLN A 164 3.82 4.96 -6.86
N GLY A 165 5.02 5.05 -7.46
CA GLY A 165 6.27 5.23 -6.72
C GLY A 165 6.45 4.14 -5.66
N GLY A 166 6.10 2.90 -6.02
CA GLY A 166 5.89 1.78 -5.12
C GLY A 166 7.19 1.23 -4.54
N LEU A 167 7.14 0.85 -3.28
CA LEU A 167 8.15 0.05 -2.59
C LEU A 167 7.46 -0.75 -1.48
N PHE A 168 8.22 -1.65 -0.85
CA PHE A 168 7.69 -2.55 0.18
C PHE A 168 8.49 -2.47 1.49
N THR A 169 7.79 -2.76 2.58
CA THR A 169 8.43 -3.34 3.76
C THR A 169 8.05 -4.81 3.84
N ILE A 170 9.01 -5.66 4.16
CA ILE A 170 8.82 -7.10 4.38
C ILE A 170 8.92 -7.40 5.87
N HIS A 171 8.03 -8.25 6.38
CA HIS A 171 7.81 -8.45 7.80
C HIS A 171 8.09 -9.89 8.22
N ASN A 172 8.95 -10.06 9.25
CA ASN A 172 9.25 -11.35 9.84
C ASN A 172 8.14 -11.91 10.73
N SER A 173 7.27 -11.03 11.28
CA SER A 173 6.07 -11.37 12.07
C SER A 173 4.84 -10.73 11.43
N PRO A 174 4.37 -11.23 10.27
CA PRO A 174 3.34 -10.56 9.48
C PRO A 174 1.96 -10.57 10.12
N TYR A 175 1.72 -11.36 11.16
CA TYR A 175 0.46 -11.45 11.91
C TYR A 175 0.37 -10.44 13.06
N GLU A 176 1.46 -9.77 13.40
CA GLU A 176 1.49 -8.71 14.40
C GLU A 176 1.39 -7.34 13.73
N PRO A 177 0.60 -6.39 14.26
CA PRO A 177 0.60 -5.01 13.78
C PRO A 177 2.00 -4.40 13.92
N TRP A 178 2.49 -3.81 12.83
CA TRP A 178 3.79 -3.14 12.88
C TRP A 178 3.61 -1.67 13.29
N GLU A 179 4.21 -1.31 14.43
CA GLU A 179 4.10 0.03 15.04
C GLU A 179 5.49 0.60 15.35
N PRO A 180 6.26 1.03 14.33
CA PRO A 180 7.56 1.64 14.57
C PRO A 180 7.42 2.99 15.28
N ALA A 181 8.42 3.35 16.11
CA ALA A 181 8.40 4.55 16.95
C ALA A 181 8.14 5.85 16.17
N ASP A 182 8.67 5.95 14.93
CA ASP A 182 8.55 7.16 14.10
C ASP A 182 7.31 7.16 13.20
N LEU A 183 6.37 6.22 13.41
CA LEU A 183 5.15 6.14 12.61
C LEU A 183 4.22 7.31 12.95
N LYS A 184 3.88 8.10 11.93
CA LYS A 184 2.87 9.16 12.04
C LYS A 184 1.59 8.74 11.35
N LYS A 185 0.46 9.22 11.86
CA LYS A 185 -0.89 9.01 11.29
C LYS A 185 -1.54 10.36 11.00
N ILE A 186 -1.98 10.53 9.76
CA ILE A 186 -2.80 11.65 9.31
C ILE A 186 -4.20 11.11 9.05
N GLN A 187 -5.18 11.58 9.79
CA GLN A 187 -6.57 11.13 9.66
C GLN A 187 -7.37 12.07 8.76
N ILE A 188 -8.12 11.53 7.82
CA ILE A 188 -8.97 12.25 6.86
C ILE A 188 -10.42 11.96 7.22
N HIS A 189 -11.18 13.00 7.61
CA HIS A 189 -12.59 12.86 7.95
C HIS A 189 -13.41 12.46 6.71
N LYS A 190 -14.43 11.62 6.91
CA LYS A 190 -15.26 11.09 5.82
C LYS A 190 -15.89 12.16 4.92
N SER A 191 -16.28 13.30 5.48
CA SER A 191 -16.87 14.42 4.70
C SER A 191 -15.91 15.05 3.71
N LEU A 192 -14.59 14.94 3.94
CA LEU A 192 -13.57 15.55 3.11
C LEU A 192 -13.13 14.66 1.94
N ARG A 193 -13.43 13.37 1.98
CA ARG A 193 -12.93 12.37 1.01
C ARG A 193 -13.23 12.71 -0.44
N ASN A 194 -14.47 13.10 -0.75
CA ASN A 194 -14.85 13.45 -2.12
C ASN A 194 -14.14 14.71 -2.60
N GLN A 195 -14.01 15.72 -1.76
CA GLN A 195 -13.31 16.95 -2.11
C GLN A 195 -11.82 16.68 -2.36
N ILE A 196 -11.16 15.89 -1.53
CA ILE A 196 -9.77 15.43 -1.75
C ILE A 196 -9.67 14.66 -3.06
N LYS A 197 -10.58 13.71 -3.31
CA LYS A 197 -10.56 12.92 -4.56
C LYS A 197 -10.67 13.79 -5.80
N THR A 198 -11.55 14.80 -5.79
CA THR A 198 -11.67 15.79 -6.86
C THR A 198 -10.39 16.64 -7.02
N THR A 199 -9.80 17.06 -5.91
CA THR A 199 -8.55 17.81 -5.91
C THR A 199 -7.39 16.98 -6.49
N LEU A 200 -7.26 15.71 -6.06
CA LEU A 200 -6.26 14.78 -6.58
C LEU A 200 -6.42 14.56 -8.09
N ASN A 201 -7.65 14.41 -8.56
CA ASN A 201 -7.93 14.29 -10.00
C ASN A 201 -7.43 15.50 -10.78
N ARG A 202 -7.61 16.73 -10.26
CA ARG A 202 -7.07 17.96 -10.88
C ARG A 202 -5.54 18.00 -10.91
N PHE A 203 -4.88 17.32 -9.97
CA PHE A 203 -3.44 17.14 -9.94
C PHE A 203 -2.96 15.93 -10.76
N GLY A 204 -3.84 15.30 -11.55
CA GLY A 204 -3.51 14.15 -12.37
C GLY A 204 -3.40 12.83 -11.59
N ILE A 205 -3.86 12.78 -10.32
CA ILE A 205 -3.90 11.55 -9.52
C ILE A 205 -5.33 11.01 -9.52
N HIS A 206 -5.56 10.02 -10.34
CA HIS A 206 -6.87 9.41 -10.58
C HIS A 206 -6.71 7.94 -11.00
N PRO A 207 -7.80 7.14 -11.07
CA PRO A 207 -7.70 5.71 -11.41
C PRO A 207 -6.85 5.41 -12.66
N GLY A 208 -6.99 6.18 -13.74
CA GLY A 208 -6.28 5.94 -14.98
C GLY A 208 -4.76 6.22 -14.92
N THR A 209 -4.28 7.01 -13.96
CA THR A 209 -2.85 7.27 -13.75
C THR A 209 -2.25 6.39 -12.67
N VAL A 210 -3.02 6.09 -11.62
CA VAL A 210 -2.59 5.22 -10.50
C VAL A 210 -2.58 3.74 -10.92
N TYR A 211 -3.52 3.37 -11.78
CA TYR A 211 -3.61 2.06 -12.44
C TYR A 211 -3.53 2.28 -13.95
N PRO A 212 -2.32 2.30 -14.54
CA PRO A 212 -2.11 2.60 -15.96
C PRO A 212 -2.44 1.39 -16.85
N ASP A 213 -3.69 0.95 -16.78
CA ASP A 213 -4.26 -0.16 -17.51
C ASP A 213 -5.70 0.16 -17.96
N LEU A 214 -6.31 -0.75 -18.73
CA LEU A 214 -7.68 -0.58 -19.23
C LEU A 214 -8.70 -0.46 -18.10
N ASP A 215 -8.51 -1.18 -17.01
CA ASP A 215 -9.40 -1.15 -15.85
C ASP A 215 -9.32 0.22 -15.14
N GLY A 216 -8.12 0.77 -14.97
CA GLY A 216 -7.91 2.10 -14.40
C GLY A 216 -8.52 3.19 -15.26
N ILE A 217 -8.35 3.12 -16.60
CA ILE A 217 -8.97 4.05 -17.54
C ILE A 217 -10.50 3.97 -17.46
N ALA A 218 -11.07 2.76 -17.49
CA ALA A 218 -12.51 2.56 -17.40
C ALA A 218 -13.10 3.08 -16.07
N LYS A 219 -12.41 2.81 -14.94
CA LYS A 219 -12.79 3.34 -13.62
C LYS A 219 -12.77 4.87 -13.60
N HIS A 220 -11.78 5.51 -14.23
CA HIS A 220 -11.68 6.96 -14.29
C HIS A 220 -12.83 7.57 -15.10
N ILE A 221 -13.11 7.03 -16.30
CA ILE A 221 -14.22 7.50 -17.15
C ILE A 221 -15.55 7.36 -16.40
N LYS A 222 -15.79 6.22 -15.74
CA LYS A 222 -16.98 6.01 -14.92
C LYS A 222 -17.09 7.04 -13.80
N TRP A 223 -15.99 7.32 -13.11
CA TRP A 223 -15.97 8.29 -12.01
C TRP A 223 -16.26 9.72 -12.49
N LEU A 224 -15.69 10.14 -13.62
CA LEU A 224 -15.97 11.45 -14.21
C LEU A 224 -17.48 11.62 -14.46
N ARG A 225 -18.12 10.64 -15.09
CA ARG A 225 -19.56 10.68 -15.36
C ARG A 225 -20.43 10.72 -14.11
N SER A 226 -20.04 10.05 -13.05
CA SER A 226 -20.80 10.04 -11.79
C SER A 226 -20.61 11.29 -10.93
N ASN A 227 -19.68 12.18 -11.26
CA ASN A 227 -19.35 13.40 -10.50
C ASN A 227 -19.49 14.69 -11.34
N GLU A 228 -20.05 14.63 -12.55
CA GLU A 228 -20.34 15.79 -13.41
C GLU A 228 -21.69 16.49 -13.06
N HIS A 229 -22.27 16.25 -11.85
CA HIS A 229 -23.53 16.86 -11.40
C HIS A 229 -23.34 17.66 -10.13
#